data_36d2d27ce82a7add5550716b6e858a6c
#
_entry.id   36d2d27ce82a7add5550716b6e858a6c
#
_cell.length_a   1.000
_cell.length_b   1.000
_cell.length_c   1.000
_cell.angle_alpha   90.00
_cell.angle_beta   90.00
_cell.angle_gamma   90.00
#
_symmetry.space_group_name_H-M   'P 1'
#
loop_
_entity.id
_entity.type
_entity.pdbx_description
1 polymer ?
#
loop_
_entity_poly.entity_id
_entity_poly.type
_entity_poly.pdbx_seq_one_letter_code
_entity_poly.pdbx_strand_id
1 'polypeptide(L)'
;EEEIKLSNDGIGKVYLDFQKKIKQLKGLGILLAVCSKNNYDDGIKGLSHINSILKESDFIITKINWNDKASNIKEILQELNLGDSSLVFLDDNPVERECVKKMLPNVIVPEFPKDIYSINSWFLGVVEEFFSKVSLTTADLKKQEQYLTKIERENTSKNISYEDFLKTLDIEIDFYINDEEHVERYAQMTQKTNQFNLT
;
A
#
# COMPACT_ATOMS: atom_id res chain seq x y z
N GLU A 1 3.64 -24.08 18.21
CA GLU A 1 2.66 -23.08 17.75
C GLU A 1 2.59 -21.99 18.79
N GLU A 2 3.21 -20.82 18.53
CA GLU A 2 3.00 -19.66 19.38
C GLU A 2 1.56 -19.18 19.17
N GLU A 3 0.80 -19.22 20.25
CA GLU A 3 -0.61 -18.82 20.26
C GLU A 3 -0.72 -17.30 19.99
N ILE A 4 -1.55 -16.90 19.03
CA ILE A 4 -1.76 -15.48 18.69
C ILE A 4 -2.40 -14.80 19.90
N LYS A 5 -1.63 -13.96 20.59
CA LYS A 5 -2.05 -13.26 21.81
C LYS A 5 -2.75 -11.95 21.49
N LEU A 6 -4.00 -12.01 21.01
CA LEU A 6 -4.88 -10.87 20.81
C LEU A 6 -6.04 -10.95 21.81
N SER A 7 -5.97 -10.19 22.90
CA SER A 7 -6.96 -10.16 23.99
C SER A 7 -7.21 -8.70 24.43
N ASN A 8 -8.28 -8.49 25.18
CA ASN A 8 -8.62 -7.15 25.70
C ASN A 8 -7.83 -6.75 26.95
N ASP A 9 -6.84 -7.56 27.36
CA ASP A 9 -6.00 -7.34 28.53
C ASP A 9 -4.52 -7.64 28.24
N GLY A 10 -3.65 -7.23 29.15
CA GLY A 10 -2.22 -7.49 29.11
C GLY A 10 -1.56 -7.11 27.77
N ILE A 11 -0.64 -7.93 27.31
CA ILE A 11 0.11 -7.74 26.06
C ILE A 11 -0.82 -7.78 24.85
N GLY A 12 -1.86 -8.61 24.87
CA GLY A 12 -2.83 -8.71 23.78
C GLY A 12 -3.52 -7.38 23.49
N LYS A 13 -3.87 -6.63 24.52
CA LYS A 13 -4.44 -5.29 24.40
C LYS A 13 -3.46 -4.31 23.75
N VAL A 14 -2.18 -4.39 24.09
CA VAL A 14 -1.14 -3.54 23.48
C VAL A 14 -1.11 -3.71 21.97
N TYR A 15 -1.15 -4.94 21.48
CA TYR A 15 -1.19 -5.24 20.05
C TYR A 15 -2.49 -4.81 19.40
N LEU A 16 -3.65 -4.99 20.06
CA LEU A 16 -4.93 -4.51 19.53
C LEU A 16 -4.94 -2.99 19.39
N ASP A 17 -4.45 -2.26 20.38
CA ASP A 17 -4.40 -0.80 20.33
C ASP A 17 -3.39 -0.30 19.27
N PHE A 18 -2.31 -1.03 19.05
CA PHE A 18 -1.38 -0.77 17.95
C PHE A 18 -2.05 -0.98 16.58
N GLN A 19 -2.75 -2.10 16.38
CA GLN A 19 -3.50 -2.35 15.14
C GLN A 19 -4.57 -1.28 14.88
N LYS A 20 -5.27 -0.78 15.91
CA LYS A 20 -6.24 0.32 15.77
C LYS A 20 -5.59 1.58 15.20
N LYS A 21 -4.41 1.95 15.71
CA LYS A 21 -3.67 3.12 15.24
C LYS A 21 -3.22 2.98 13.79
N ILE A 22 -2.71 1.79 13.41
CA ILE A 22 -2.37 1.50 12.00
C ILE A 22 -3.62 1.62 11.12
N LYS A 23 -4.76 1.08 11.55
CA LYS A 23 -6.02 1.19 10.80
C LYS A 23 -6.50 2.62 10.66
N GLN A 24 -6.26 3.47 11.66
CA GLN A 24 -6.53 4.90 11.56
C GLN A 24 -5.70 5.58 10.48
N LEU A 25 -4.41 5.23 10.32
CA LEU A 25 -3.57 5.74 9.22
C LEU A 25 -4.14 5.36 7.85
N LYS A 26 -4.63 4.13 7.68
CA LYS A 26 -5.35 3.75 6.46
C LYS A 26 -6.52 4.69 6.18
N GLY A 27 -7.32 5.00 7.20
CA GLY A 27 -8.44 5.97 7.10
C GLY A 27 -7.99 7.39 6.72
N LEU A 28 -6.72 7.72 6.95
CA LEU A 28 -6.07 8.95 6.52
C LEU A 28 -5.38 8.84 5.13
N GLY A 29 -5.70 7.80 4.34
CA GLY A 29 -5.15 7.65 2.99
C GLY A 29 -3.76 7.02 2.91
N ILE A 30 -3.19 6.56 4.01
CA ILE A 30 -1.90 5.85 4.00
C ILE A 30 -2.12 4.43 3.51
N LEU A 31 -1.34 4.02 2.50
CA LEU A 31 -1.35 2.65 1.99
C LEU A 31 -0.64 1.73 2.97
N LEU A 32 -1.25 0.60 3.28
CA LEU A 32 -0.67 -0.41 4.16
C LEU A 32 -0.19 -1.61 3.32
N ALA A 33 0.99 -2.12 3.64
CA ALA A 33 1.51 -3.36 3.06
C ALA A 33 2.04 -4.30 4.16
N VAL A 34 1.96 -5.60 3.94
CA VAL A 34 2.59 -6.60 4.81
C VAL A 34 3.86 -7.11 4.16
N CYS A 35 4.94 -7.15 4.94
CA CYS A 35 6.20 -7.79 4.57
C CYS A 35 6.64 -8.70 5.73
N SER A 36 6.41 -10.01 5.61
CA SER A 36 6.64 -10.97 6.69
C SER A 36 7.40 -12.19 6.21
N LYS A 37 8.40 -12.63 6.97
CA LYS A 37 9.06 -13.92 6.81
C LYS A 37 8.24 -14.98 7.54
N ASN A 38 7.34 -15.63 6.82
CA ASN A 38 6.48 -16.67 7.35
C ASN A 38 5.95 -17.55 6.21
N ASN A 39 5.34 -18.69 6.56
CA ASN A 39 4.47 -19.41 5.63
C ASN A 39 3.22 -18.55 5.36
N TYR A 40 2.80 -18.52 4.11
CA TYR A 40 1.67 -17.68 3.70
C TYR A 40 0.41 -17.96 4.54
N ASP A 41 0.03 -19.25 4.63
CA ASP A 41 -1.18 -19.68 5.35
C ASP A 41 -1.16 -19.28 6.84
N ASP A 42 0.02 -19.35 7.48
CA ASP A 42 0.15 -19.00 8.90
C ASP A 42 0.10 -17.49 9.11
N GLY A 43 0.68 -16.70 8.20
CA GLY A 43 0.56 -15.25 8.22
C GLY A 43 -0.89 -14.78 8.00
N ILE A 44 -1.61 -15.39 7.05
CA ILE A 44 -3.02 -15.08 6.79
C ILE A 44 -3.92 -15.50 7.96
N LYS A 45 -3.66 -16.64 8.62
CA LYS A 45 -4.38 -17.00 9.86
C LYS A 45 -4.28 -15.91 10.93
N GLY A 46 -3.10 -15.27 11.07
CA GLY A 46 -2.92 -14.14 11.99
C GLY A 46 -3.84 -12.97 11.66
N LEU A 47 -3.94 -12.58 10.40
CA LEU A 47 -4.83 -11.51 9.94
C LEU A 47 -6.31 -11.89 9.99
N SER A 48 -6.62 -13.18 9.86
CA SER A 48 -7.99 -13.71 9.92
C SER A 48 -8.47 -13.97 11.35
N HIS A 49 -7.59 -13.87 12.35
CA HIS A 49 -7.96 -14.12 13.74
C HIS A 49 -9.16 -13.25 14.16
N ILE A 50 -10.09 -13.82 14.94
CA ILE A 50 -11.35 -13.16 15.31
C ILE A 50 -11.15 -11.80 15.98
N ASN A 51 -10.14 -11.70 16.83
CA ASN A 51 -9.80 -10.48 17.55
C ASN A 51 -8.90 -9.52 16.75
N SER A 52 -8.39 -9.92 15.58
CA SER A 52 -7.56 -9.02 14.77
C SER A 52 -8.37 -7.86 14.24
N ILE A 53 -7.88 -6.64 14.42
CA ILE A 53 -8.48 -5.40 13.93
C ILE A 53 -8.08 -5.15 12.47
N LEU A 54 -6.82 -5.44 12.15
CA LEU A 54 -6.33 -5.41 10.78
C LEU A 54 -6.70 -6.74 10.11
N LYS A 55 -7.28 -6.66 8.94
CA LYS A 55 -7.64 -7.79 8.09
C LYS A 55 -6.81 -7.76 6.81
N GLU A 56 -6.73 -8.86 6.10
CA GLU A 56 -6.02 -8.94 4.82
C GLU A 56 -6.47 -7.83 3.86
N SER A 57 -7.76 -7.54 3.80
CA SER A 57 -8.35 -6.46 2.98
C SER A 57 -7.94 -5.04 3.38
N ASP A 58 -7.25 -4.87 4.49
CA ASP A 58 -6.70 -3.57 4.88
C ASP A 58 -5.37 -3.27 4.19
N PHE A 59 -4.71 -4.28 3.63
CA PHE A 59 -3.42 -4.17 2.98
C PHE A 59 -3.56 -4.20 1.47
N ILE A 60 -2.88 -3.28 0.81
CA ILE A 60 -2.87 -3.20 -0.65
C ILE A 60 -2.00 -4.29 -1.28
N ILE A 61 -0.94 -4.70 -0.58
CA ILE A 61 -0.03 -5.78 -0.97
C ILE A 61 0.36 -6.58 0.26
N THR A 62 0.39 -7.91 0.13
CA THR A 62 0.89 -8.84 1.14
C THR A 62 2.06 -9.65 0.58
N LYS A 63 3.27 -9.43 1.10
CA LYS A 63 4.47 -10.24 0.83
C LYS A 63 4.76 -11.08 2.07
N ILE A 64 4.19 -12.26 2.11
CA ILE A 64 4.40 -13.25 3.17
C ILE A 64 5.11 -14.45 2.55
N ASN A 65 6.41 -14.52 2.74
CA ASN A 65 7.29 -15.54 2.18
C ASN A 65 8.64 -15.55 2.94
N TRP A 66 9.55 -16.42 2.56
CA TRP A 66 10.88 -16.56 3.18
C TRP A 66 11.99 -15.77 2.48
N ASN A 67 11.66 -14.95 1.48
CA ASN A 67 12.63 -14.05 0.85
C ASN A 67 13.08 -12.97 1.85
N ASP A 68 14.21 -12.33 1.56
CA ASP A 68 14.66 -11.20 2.37
C ASP A 68 13.67 -10.02 2.26
N LYS A 69 13.50 -9.30 3.37
CA LYS A 69 12.51 -8.22 3.43
C LYS A 69 12.85 -7.04 2.54
N ALA A 70 14.13 -6.77 2.29
CA ALA A 70 14.54 -5.67 1.42
C ALA A 70 14.13 -5.94 -0.04
N SER A 71 14.27 -7.18 -0.53
CA SER A 71 13.78 -7.59 -1.85
C SER A 71 12.26 -7.49 -1.95
N ASN A 72 11.53 -7.98 -0.93
CA ASN A 72 10.07 -7.85 -0.88
C ASN A 72 9.62 -6.38 -0.87
N ILE A 73 10.30 -5.50 -0.12
CA ILE A 73 10.01 -4.05 -0.08
C ILE A 73 10.25 -3.42 -1.45
N LYS A 74 11.34 -3.80 -2.13
CA LYS A 74 11.62 -3.30 -3.48
C LYS A 74 10.52 -3.71 -4.47
N GLU A 75 10.03 -4.93 -4.40
CA GLU A 75 8.90 -5.38 -5.22
C GLU A 75 7.63 -4.58 -4.90
N ILE A 76 7.30 -4.35 -3.61
CA ILE A 76 6.16 -3.53 -3.19
C ILE A 76 6.25 -2.13 -3.79
N LEU A 77 7.42 -1.48 -3.69
CA LEU A 77 7.64 -0.15 -4.23
C LEU A 77 7.47 -0.11 -5.76
N GLN A 78 7.97 -1.13 -6.46
CA GLN A 78 7.82 -1.26 -7.91
C GLN A 78 6.35 -1.47 -8.31
N GLU A 79 5.64 -2.38 -7.65
CA GLU A 79 4.23 -2.67 -7.93
C GLU A 79 3.35 -1.44 -7.68
N LEU A 80 3.66 -0.63 -6.65
CA LEU A 80 2.95 0.60 -6.33
C LEU A 80 3.46 1.82 -7.10
N ASN A 81 4.56 1.69 -7.85
CA ASN A 81 5.23 2.80 -8.52
C ASN A 81 5.54 3.97 -7.56
N LEU A 82 6.09 3.62 -6.39
CA LEU A 82 6.46 4.57 -5.33
C LEU A 82 7.99 4.69 -5.20
N GLY A 83 8.45 5.87 -4.80
CA GLY A 83 9.85 6.08 -4.46
C GLY A 83 10.18 5.55 -3.05
N ASP A 84 11.42 5.11 -2.83
CA ASP A 84 11.90 4.54 -1.58
C ASP A 84 11.65 5.44 -0.37
N SER A 85 11.82 6.76 -0.52
CA SER A 85 11.63 7.75 0.54
C SER A 85 10.16 7.94 0.97
N SER A 86 9.20 7.34 0.27
CA SER A 86 7.78 7.39 0.61
C SER A 86 7.32 6.21 1.48
N LEU A 87 8.23 5.30 1.84
CA LEU A 87 7.93 4.10 2.60
C LEU A 87 8.53 4.17 4.01
N VAL A 88 7.70 3.86 5.01
CA VAL A 88 8.11 3.66 6.39
C VAL A 88 8.02 2.16 6.70
N PHE A 89 9.15 1.53 7.01
CA PHE A 89 9.22 0.11 7.35
C PHE A 89 9.32 -0.09 8.85
N LEU A 90 8.39 -0.82 9.41
CA LEU A 90 8.33 -1.15 10.85
C LEU A 90 8.56 -2.65 11.03
N ASP A 91 9.52 -3.00 11.85
CA ASP A 91 9.87 -4.39 12.15
C ASP A 91 10.47 -4.49 13.56
N ASP A 92 10.10 -5.48 14.32
CA ASP A 92 10.63 -5.73 15.68
C ASP A 92 12.02 -6.35 15.65
N ASN A 93 12.36 -7.09 14.58
CA ASN A 93 13.67 -7.74 14.44
C ASN A 93 14.74 -6.72 14.00
N PRO A 94 15.76 -6.44 14.85
CA PRO A 94 16.81 -5.48 14.53
C PRO A 94 17.65 -5.92 13.33
N VAL A 95 17.82 -7.23 13.08
CA VAL A 95 18.60 -7.73 11.94
C VAL A 95 17.90 -7.40 10.63
N GLU A 96 16.57 -7.57 10.57
CA GLU A 96 15.78 -7.21 9.39
C GLU A 96 15.81 -5.70 9.13
N ARG A 97 15.68 -4.88 10.19
CA ARG A 97 15.79 -3.42 10.05
C ARG A 97 17.13 -2.97 9.52
N GLU A 98 18.23 -3.51 10.07
CA GLU A 98 19.59 -3.17 9.59
C GLU A 98 19.83 -3.64 8.15
N CYS A 99 19.30 -4.79 7.77
CA CYS A 99 19.36 -5.27 6.39
C CYS A 99 18.65 -4.29 5.43
N VAL A 100 17.44 -3.87 5.77
CA VAL A 100 16.66 -2.91 4.97
C VAL A 100 17.37 -1.55 4.89
N LYS A 101 17.85 -0.98 6.00
CA LYS A 101 18.63 0.26 6.01
C LYS A 101 19.84 0.22 5.08
N LYS A 102 20.53 -0.93 5.04
CA LYS A 102 21.74 -1.12 4.25
C LYS A 102 21.45 -1.29 2.76
N MET A 103 20.40 -2.02 2.42
CA MET A 103 20.05 -2.32 1.02
C MET A 103 19.17 -1.24 0.37
N LEU A 104 18.37 -0.54 1.17
CA LEU A 104 17.43 0.50 0.75
C LEU A 104 17.60 1.76 1.61
N PRO A 105 18.68 2.52 1.43
CA PRO A 105 19.07 3.60 2.35
C PRO A 105 18.10 4.78 2.40
N ASN A 106 17.21 4.90 1.43
CA ASN A 106 16.20 5.96 1.41
C ASN A 106 14.87 5.54 2.06
N VAL A 107 14.68 4.25 2.37
CA VAL A 107 13.52 3.77 3.12
C VAL A 107 13.64 4.23 4.57
N ILE A 108 12.56 4.77 5.10
CA ILE A 108 12.50 5.22 6.50
C ILE A 108 12.33 3.98 7.40
N VAL A 109 13.30 3.72 8.28
CA VAL A 109 13.29 2.56 9.18
C VAL A 109 13.48 3.03 10.63
N PRO A 110 12.41 3.39 11.34
CA PRO A 110 12.47 3.80 12.74
C PRO A 110 12.97 2.67 13.64
N GLU A 111 13.67 3.04 14.73
CA GLU A 111 14.07 2.06 15.74
C GLU A 111 12.85 1.56 16.49
N PHE A 112 12.68 0.23 16.52
CA PHE A 112 11.55 -0.40 17.21
C PHE A 112 11.84 -0.49 18.72
N PRO A 113 10.86 -0.22 19.61
CA PRO A 113 11.09 -0.22 21.04
C PRO A 113 11.35 -1.64 21.56
N LYS A 114 12.27 -1.74 22.54
CA LYS A 114 12.55 -3.02 23.22
C LYS A 114 11.44 -3.44 24.18
N ASP A 115 10.78 -2.46 24.80
CA ASP A 115 9.65 -2.68 25.68
C ASP A 115 8.35 -2.64 24.90
N ILE A 116 7.64 -3.77 24.90
CA ILE A 116 6.38 -3.93 24.16
C ILE A 116 5.29 -2.95 24.66
N TYR A 117 5.30 -2.57 25.94
CA TYR A 117 4.30 -1.65 26.47
C TYR A 117 4.48 -0.22 25.96
N SER A 118 5.66 0.13 25.47
CA SER A 118 5.96 1.43 24.88
C SER A 118 5.61 1.54 23.39
N ILE A 119 5.20 0.44 22.71
CA ILE A 119 4.96 0.41 21.27
C ILE A 119 3.92 1.44 20.82
N ASN A 120 2.88 1.64 21.61
CA ASN A 120 1.81 2.55 21.29
C ASN A 120 2.19 4.04 21.39
N SER A 121 3.02 4.42 22.37
CA SER A 121 3.56 5.77 22.49
C SER A 121 4.66 6.04 21.46
N TRP A 122 5.53 5.06 21.24
CA TRP A 122 6.53 5.12 20.19
C TRP A 122 5.89 5.33 18.80
N PHE A 123 4.85 4.58 18.48
CA PHE A 123 4.18 4.70 17.19
C PHE A 123 3.52 6.06 16.98
N LEU A 124 3.00 6.69 18.03
CA LEU A 124 2.51 8.07 17.92
C LEU A 124 3.64 9.03 17.53
N GLY A 125 4.85 8.87 18.07
CA GLY A 125 6.02 9.64 17.65
C GLY A 125 6.38 9.40 16.17
N VAL A 126 6.33 8.15 15.71
CA VAL A 126 6.53 7.80 14.28
C VAL A 126 5.48 8.49 13.40
N VAL A 127 4.22 8.49 13.83
CA VAL A 127 3.13 9.17 13.10
C VAL A 127 3.36 10.68 13.03
N GLU A 128 3.73 11.30 14.14
CA GLU A 128 4.00 12.72 14.21
C GLU A 128 5.20 13.13 13.33
N GLU A 129 6.25 12.34 13.33
CA GLU A 129 7.47 12.63 12.58
C GLU A 129 7.30 12.44 11.07
N PHE A 130 6.68 11.33 10.63
CA PHE A 130 6.68 10.94 9.23
C PHE A 130 5.34 11.14 8.52
N PHE A 131 4.23 11.24 9.24
CA PHE A 131 2.90 11.35 8.67
C PHE A 131 2.14 12.63 9.04
N SER A 132 2.71 13.54 9.83
CA SER A 132 2.05 14.76 10.31
C SER A 132 1.62 15.75 9.20
N LYS A 133 2.19 15.63 8.00
CA LYS A 133 1.88 16.49 6.85
C LYS A 133 0.75 15.94 5.98
N VAL A 134 0.16 14.82 6.35
CA VAL A 134 -0.93 14.20 5.58
C VAL A 134 -2.24 14.94 5.91
N SER A 135 -2.43 16.10 5.30
CA SER A 135 -3.77 16.67 5.18
C SER A 135 -4.44 16.03 3.97
N LEU A 136 -5.40 15.15 4.21
CA LEU A 136 -6.19 14.53 3.14
C LEU A 136 -6.88 15.62 2.33
N THR A 137 -6.46 15.74 1.08
CA THR A 137 -7.28 16.39 0.08
C THR A 137 -8.21 15.37 -0.57
N THR A 138 -9.34 15.83 -1.11
CA THR A 138 -10.22 14.97 -1.94
C THR A 138 -9.47 14.35 -3.12
N ALA A 139 -8.37 14.96 -3.56
CA ALA A 139 -7.47 14.43 -4.57
C ALA A 139 -6.67 13.21 -4.08
N ASP A 140 -6.29 13.16 -2.82
CA ASP A 140 -5.53 12.04 -2.24
C ASP A 140 -6.41 10.80 -2.05
N LEU A 141 -7.67 10.98 -1.64
CA LEU A 141 -8.65 9.90 -1.58
C LEU A 141 -8.92 9.30 -2.98
N LYS A 142 -9.06 10.16 -4.00
CA LYS A 142 -9.21 9.70 -5.40
C LYS A 142 -7.97 8.95 -5.90
N LYS A 143 -6.76 9.38 -5.51
CA LYS A 143 -5.54 8.65 -5.84
C LYS A 143 -5.51 7.26 -5.21
N GLN A 144 -5.91 7.12 -3.97
CA GLN A 144 -6.00 5.81 -3.30
C GLN A 144 -6.96 4.88 -4.05
N GLU A 145 -8.15 5.35 -4.42
CA GLU A 145 -9.09 4.59 -5.25
C GLU A 145 -8.48 4.20 -6.60
N GLN A 146 -7.79 5.13 -7.25
CA GLN A 146 -7.12 4.86 -8.52
C GLN A 146 -6.02 3.80 -8.39
N TYR A 147 -5.24 3.80 -7.28
CA TYR A 147 -4.24 2.76 -7.02
C TYR A 147 -4.87 1.39 -6.80
N LEU A 148 -5.94 1.31 -6.00
CA LEU A 148 -6.68 0.07 -5.79
C LEU A 148 -7.24 -0.47 -7.12
N THR A 149 -7.91 0.38 -7.89
CA THR A 149 -8.47 0.01 -9.21
C THR A 149 -7.37 -0.43 -10.18
N LYS A 150 -6.21 0.24 -10.17
CA LYS A 150 -5.07 -0.14 -11.02
C LYS A 150 -4.55 -1.53 -10.66
N ILE A 151 -4.35 -1.82 -9.38
CA ILE A 151 -3.86 -3.12 -8.91
C ILE A 151 -4.87 -4.23 -9.23
N GLU A 152 -6.17 -3.99 -9.03
CA GLU A 152 -7.22 -4.93 -9.40
C GLU A 152 -7.19 -5.23 -10.92
N ARG A 153 -7.02 -4.21 -11.75
CA ARG A 153 -6.89 -4.37 -13.21
C ARG A 153 -5.64 -5.15 -13.60
N GLU A 154 -4.48 -4.84 -13.00
CA GLU A 154 -3.22 -5.55 -13.26
C GLU A 154 -3.30 -7.02 -12.82
N ASN A 155 -3.91 -7.32 -11.68
CA ASN A 155 -4.13 -8.67 -11.22
C ASN A 155 -5.11 -9.43 -12.12
N THR A 156 -6.16 -8.77 -12.59
CA THR A 156 -7.11 -9.35 -13.54
C THR A 156 -6.43 -9.62 -14.88
N SER A 157 -5.61 -8.70 -15.39
CA SER A 157 -4.90 -8.86 -16.67
C SER A 157 -3.89 -10.01 -16.67
N LYS A 158 -3.31 -10.37 -15.53
CA LYS A 158 -2.36 -11.51 -15.40
C LYS A 158 -3.03 -12.88 -15.52
N ASN A 159 -4.34 -12.95 -15.28
CA ASN A 159 -5.07 -14.22 -15.15
C ASN A 159 -6.05 -14.50 -16.31
N ILE A 160 -6.21 -13.57 -17.25
CA ILE A 160 -7.13 -13.69 -18.38
C ILE A 160 -6.43 -13.38 -19.70
N SER A 161 -7.01 -13.82 -20.83
CA SER A 161 -6.51 -13.45 -22.15
C SER A 161 -6.63 -11.94 -22.40
N TYR A 162 -5.78 -11.39 -23.27
CA TYR A 162 -5.82 -9.97 -23.63
C TYR A 162 -7.21 -9.54 -24.17
N GLU A 163 -7.86 -10.40 -24.96
CA GLU A 163 -9.20 -10.12 -25.48
C GLU A 163 -10.27 -10.06 -24.39
N ASP A 164 -10.21 -10.98 -23.40
CA ASP A 164 -11.13 -10.97 -22.28
C ASP A 164 -10.86 -9.81 -21.33
N PHE A 165 -9.59 -9.44 -21.16
CA PHE A 165 -9.23 -8.24 -20.42
C PHE A 165 -9.82 -6.98 -21.05
N LEU A 166 -9.76 -6.81 -22.36
CA LEU A 166 -10.36 -5.66 -23.06
C LEU A 166 -11.88 -5.60 -22.83
N LYS A 167 -12.58 -6.73 -22.80
CA LYS A 167 -14.02 -6.79 -22.48
C LYS A 167 -14.34 -6.33 -21.06
N THR A 168 -13.45 -6.59 -20.10
CA THR A 168 -13.66 -6.16 -18.70
C THR A 168 -13.49 -4.66 -18.49
N LEU A 169 -12.88 -3.95 -19.45
CA LEU A 169 -12.65 -2.51 -19.34
C LEU A 169 -13.92 -1.68 -19.63
N ASP A 170 -14.96 -2.32 -20.19
CA ASP A 170 -16.24 -1.68 -20.54
C ASP A 170 -16.04 -0.33 -21.25
N ILE A 171 -15.16 -0.35 -22.29
CA ILE A 171 -14.74 0.86 -23.00
C ILE A 171 -15.86 1.28 -23.94
N GLU A 172 -16.50 2.38 -23.64
CA GLU A 172 -17.41 3.06 -24.56
C GLU A 172 -16.62 4.09 -25.38
N ILE A 173 -16.81 4.09 -26.68
CA ILE A 173 -16.15 5.02 -27.62
C ILE A 173 -17.21 5.82 -28.34
N ASP A 174 -17.25 7.12 -28.06
CA ASP A 174 -18.09 8.07 -28.77
C ASP A 174 -17.31 8.70 -29.95
N PHE A 175 -17.88 8.64 -31.13
CA PHE A 175 -17.28 9.23 -32.32
C PHE A 175 -18.00 10.55 -32.68
N TYR A 176 -17.25 11.62 -32.67
CA TYR A 176 -17.72 12.94 -33.08
C TYR A 176 -17.06 13.32 -34.43
N ILE A 177 -17.86 13.52 -35.45
CA ILE A 177 -17.38 13.90 -36.79
C ILE A 177 -17.79 15.34 -37.08
N ASN A 178 -16.83 16.24 -37.31
CA ASN A 178 -17.05 17.66 -37.57
C ASN A 178 -17.87 18.38 -36.51
N ASP A 179 -17.61 18.05 -35.25
CA ASP A 179 -18.30 18.62 -34.10
C ASP A 179 -17.63 19.95 -33.69
N GLU A 180 -18.33 21.05 -33.94
CA GLU A 180 -17.85 22.41 -33.65
C GLU A 180 -17.78 22.71 -32.16
N GLU A 181 -18.59 22.06 -31.33
CA GLU A 181 -18.56 22.26 -29.84
C GLU A 181 -17.27 21.80 -29.20
N HIS A 182 -16.57 20.82 -29.77
CA HIS A 182 -15.37 20.24 -29.20
C HIS A 182 -14.05 20.72 -29.86
N VAL A 183 -14.09 21.66 -30.79
CA VAL A 183 -12.90 22.16 -31.54
C VAL A 183 -11.80 22.65 -30.59
N GLU A 184 -12.14 23.44 -29.57
CA GLU A 184 -11.17 23.94 -28.60
C GLU A 184 -10.52 22.79 -27.79
N ARG A 185 -11.31 21.76 -27.47
CA ARG A 185 -10.82 20.57 -26.79
C ARG A 185 -9.88 19.75 -27.66
N TYR A 186 -10.19 19.60 -28.94
CA TYR A 186 -9.30 18.92 -29.89
C TYR A 186 -7.98 19.66 -30.04
N ALA A 187 -7.99 21.00 -30.16
CA ALA A 187 -6.79 21.80 -30.22
C ALA A 187 -5.91 21.66 -28.97
N GLN A 188 -6.51 21.60 -27.77
CA GLN A 188 -5.78 21.36 -26.53
C GLN A 188 -5.16 19.96 -26.48
N MET A 189 -5.87 18.94 -26.95
CA MET A 189 -5.37 17.57 -26.95
C MET A 189 -4.21 17.40 -27.93
N THR A 190 -4.25 17.98 -29.13
CA THR A 190 -3.15 17.93 -30.08
C THR A 190 -1.88 18.61 -29.54
N GLN A 191 -2.01 19.68 -28.76
CA GLN A 191 -0.87 20.32 -28.11
C GLN A 191 -0.24 19.50 -26.96
N LYS A 192 -1.01 18.64 -26.33
CA LYS A 192 -0.57 17.82 -25.18
C LYS A 192 -0.08 16.42 -25.54
N THR A 193 -0.36 15.97 -26.76
CA THR A 193 -0.05 14.61 -27.19
C THR A 193 1.20 14.62 -28.07
N ASN A 194 2.25 13.90 -27.64
CA ASN A 194 3.47 13.74 -28.43
C ASN A 194 3.38 12.63 -29.49
N GLN A 195 2.24 11.93 -29.58
CA GLN A 195 1.99 10.85 -30.53
C GLN A 195 0.86 11.26 -31.45
N PHE A 196 0.98 10.89 -32.72
CA PHE A 196 0.00 11.19 -33.79
C PHE A 196 -0.15 12.68 -34.17
N ASN A 197 0.75 13.54 -33.76
CA ASN A 197 0.83 14.91 -34.29
C ASN A 197 1.70 14.95 -35.55
N LEU A 198 1.13 15.47 -36.65
CA LEU A 198 1.83 15.66 -37.92
C LEU A 198 2.52 17.03 -38.04
N THR A 199 2.71 17.73 -36.91
CA THR A 199 3.37 19.06 -36.87
C THR A 199 4.72 18.93 -36.20
#